data_5d4d43dbb76dc32bd5f51e40d8c7266d
#
_entry.id   5d4d43dbb76dc32bd5f51e40d8c7266d
#
_cell.length_a   1.000
_cell.length_b   1.000
_cell.length_c   1.000
_cell.angle_alpha   90.00
_cell.angle_beta   90.00
_cell.angle_gamma   90.00
#
_symmetry.space_group_name_H-M   'P 1'
#
loop_
_entity.id
_entity.type
_entity.pdbx_description
1 polymer ?
#
loop_
_entity_poly.entity_id
_entity_poly.type
_entity_poly.pdbx_seq_one_letter_code
_entity_poly.pdbx_strand_id
1 'polypeptide(L)'
;MAPAVKIIECPRDAMQGIKTFIPTAFKIRYLQTLLNCGFHTLDFGSFVSPRAVPQMADTTAVLSELDLSQTRTRLLAIVANVRGAELAVKHPEISYLGYPFSISENFQMRNTHKTIAESLTVLDEIQELAYRHHKMVVVYISMGFGNPYGDPWNAEIVAEWTAQLVHKGVTILSLSDTIGSATPKSISDLFSELLPLYPQVEFGAHLHTPPNAWHDKIDAAYNAGCRRFDGAIQGFGGCPMAKDELTGNMPTEKILSYFTSHKINSGVKWMPFEAAFNKATELFSRFHP
;
A
#
# COMPACT_ATOMS: atom_id res chain seq x y z
N MET A 1 25.36 -0.71 -5.04
CA MET A 1 24.95 -0.61 -3.62
C MET A 1 23.47 -0.95 -3.52
N ALA A 2 23.04 -1.59 -2.44
CA ALA A 2 21.62 -1.82 -2.17
C ALA A 2 20.88 -0.48 -2.01
N PRO A 3 19.57 -0.40 -2.33
CA PRO A 3 18.77 0.79 -2.06
C PRO A 3 18.74 1.13 -0.56
N ALA A 4 18.80 2.42 -0.24
CA ALA A 4 18.70 2.90 1.14
C ALA A 4 17.25 2.95 1.65
N VAL A 5 16.30 2.96 0.73
CA VAL A 5 14.85 2.97 0.98
C VAL A 5 14.16 1.98 0.06
N LYS A 6 13.01 1.48 0.49
CA LYS A 6 12.12 0.63 -0.30
C LYS A 6 10.96 1.47 -0.84
N ILE A 7 10.80 1.49 -2.15
CA ILE A 7 9.66 2.15 -2.80
C ILE A 7 8.67 1.09 -3.23
N ILE A 8 7.44 1.25 -2.78
CA ILE A 8 6.30 0.41 -3.13
C ILE A 8 5.40 1.20 -4.06
N GLU A 9 5.27 0.74 -5.30
CA GLU A 9 4.35 1.34 -6.25
C GLU A 9 2.98 0.67 -6.15
N CYS A 10 1.91 1.47 -6.07
CA CYS A 10 0.56 1.00 -5.77
C CYS A 10 -0.44 1.21 -6.93
N PRO A 11 -0.19 0.66 -8.15
CA PRO A 11 -1.12 0.80 -9.28
C PRO A 11 -2.49 0.18 -9.02
N ARG A 12 -2.59 -0.86 -8.19
CA ARG A 12 -3.88 -1.44 -7.79
C ARG A 12 -4.73 -0.40 -7.06
N ASP A 13 -4.13 0.31 -6.12
CA ASP A 13 -4.82 1.35 -5.34
C ASP A 13 -5.24 2.52 -6.23
N ALA A 14 -4.34 2.93 -7.12
CA ALA A 14 -4.63 3.97 -8.11
C ALA A 14 -5.81 3.63 -9.02
N MET A 15 -5.97 2.36 -9.40
CA MET A 15 -7.00 1.90 -10.34
C MET A 15 -8.32 1.51 -9.67
N GLN A 16 -8.31 0.99 -8.44
CA GLN A 16 -9.44 0.27 -7.84
C GLN A 16 -10.75 1.07 -7.78
N GLY A 17 -10.67 2.40 -7.61
CA GLY A 17 -11.82 3.30 -7.52
C GLY A 17 -12.37 3.78 -8.87
N ILE A 18 -11.71 3.45 -9.98
CA ILE A 18 -12.13 3.89 -11.32
C ILE A 18 -13.41 3.15 -11.72
N LYS A 19 -14.46 3.90 -12.04
CA LYS A 19 -15.78 3.36 -12.38
C LYS A 19 -15.78 2.63 -13.73
N THR A 20 -15.08 3.19 -14.73
CA THR A 20 -14.93 2.58 -16.04
C THR A 20 -13.95 1.42 -15.95
N PHE A 21 -14.39 0.20 -16.27
CA PHE A 21 -13.48 -0.95 -16.23
C PHE A 21 -12.33 -0.78 -17.20
N ILE A 22 -11.12 -0.83 -16.69
CA ILE A 22 -9.89 -0.80 -17.49
C ILE A 22 -9.69 -2.19 -18.09
N PRO A 23 -9.68 -2.34 -19.43
CA PRO A 23 -9.48 -3.66 -20.03
C PRO A 23 -8.15 -4.30 -19.60
N THR A 24 -8.17 -5.61 -19.37
CA THR A 24 -7.03 -6.40 -18.88
C THR A 24 -5.72 -6.11 -19.63
N ALA A 25 -5.79 -6.00 -20.96
CA ALA A 25 -4.61 -5.72 -21.79
C ALA A 25 -3.97 -4.34 -21.49
N PHE A 26 -4.74 -3.36 -21.02
CA PHE A 26 -4.18 -2.06 -20.60
C PHE A 26 -3.48 -2.18 -19.25
N LYS A 27 -4.07 -2.92 -18.30
CA LYS A 27 -3.45 -3.20 -17.00
C LYS A 27 -2.12 -3.94 -17.18
N ILE A 28 -2.11 -5.01 -18.01
CA ILE A 28 -0.89 -5.78 -18.30
C ILE A 28 0.20 -4.86 -18.82
N ARG A 29 -0.07 -4.05 -19.86
CA ARG A 29 0.94 -3.14 -20.43
C ARG A 29 1.46 -2.13 -19.42
N TYR A 30 0.59 -1.58 -18.58
CA TYR A 30 1.00 -0.63 -17.54
C TYR A 30 1.87 -1.30 -16.48
N LEU A 31 1.40 -2.41 -15.91
CA LEU A 31 2.15 -3.16 -14.89
C LEU A 31 3.48 -3.68 -15.41
N GLN A 32 3.53 -4.17 -16.66
CA GLN A 32 4.80 -4.60 -17.29
C GLN A 32 5.81 -3.45 -17.37
N THR A 33 5.35 -2.23 -17.66
CA THR A 33 6.24 -1.06 -17.68
C THR A 33 6.77 -0.75 -16.27
N LEU A 34 5.93 -0.85 -15.23
CA LEU A 34 6.32 -0.66 -13.83
C LEU A 34 7.35 -1.69 -13.35
N LEU A 35 7.25 -2.94 -13.80
CA LEU A 35 8.20 -4.00 -13.44
C LEU A 35 9.63 -3.72 -13.90
N ASN A 36 9.81 -2.89 -14.92
CA ASN A 36 11.13 -2.48 -15.42
C ASN A 36 11.79 -1.36 -14.60
N CYS A 37 11.00 -0.67 -13.75
CA CYS A 37 11.47 0.51 -13.01
C CYS A 37 12.42 0.19 -11.86
N GLY A 38 12.35 -1.03 -11.30
CA GLY A 38 13.18 -1.45 -10.18
C GLY A 38 12.60 -1.07 -8.81
N PHE A 39 11.30 -0.92 -8.71
CA PHE A 39 10.60 -0.81 -7.42
C PHE A 39 10.89 -2.02 -6.54
N HIS A 40 10.91 -1.82 -5.22
CA HIS A 40 11.04 -2.95 -4.29
C HIS A 40 9.83 -3.88 -4.36
N THR A 41 8.63 -3.31 -4.40
CA THR A 41 7.37 -4.04 -4.44
C THR A 41 6.38 -3.33 -5.35
N LEU A 42 5.55 -4.11 -6.02
CA LEU A 42 4.42 -3.64 -6.82
C LEU A 42 3.13 -4.19 -6.21
N ASP A 43 2.28 -3.31 -5.69
CA ASP A 43 0.90 -3.64 -5.31
C ASP A 43 0.06 -3.71 -6.59
N PHE A 44 0.06 -4.90 -7.20
CA PHE A 44 -0.40 -5.07 -8.58
C PHE A 44 -1.87 -5.44 -8.72
N GLY A 45 -2.47 -6.01 -7.68
CA GLY A 45 -3.81 -6.57 -7.78
C GLY A 45 -4.45 -6.95 -6.46
N SER A 46 -5.62 -7.56 -6.52
CA SER A 46 -6.40 -7.92 -5.33
C SER A 46 -7.21 -9.19 -5.56
N PHE A 47 -7.30 -10.01 -4.50
CA PHE A 47 -8.20 -11.17 -4.41
C PHE A 47 -9.40 -10.88 -3.49
N VAL A 48 -9.79 -9.63 -3.40
CA VAL A 48 -11.05 -9.21 -2.76
C VAL A 48 -12.22 -9.55 -3.69
N SER A 49 -13.42 -9.66 -3.13
CA SER A 49 -14.62 -9.96 -3.93
C SER A 49 -14.77 -9.01 -5.13
N PRO A 50 -14.98 -9.54 -6.36
CA PRO A 50 -15.25 -8.72 -7.54
C PRO A 50 -16.49 -7.82 -7.42
N ARG A 51 -17.41 -8.14 -6.49
CA ARG A 51 -18.57 -7.28 -6.19
C ARG A 51 -18.14 -6.02 -5.42
N ALA A 52 -17.14 -6.14 -4.55
CA ALA A 52 -16.60 -5.01 -3.77
C ALA A 52 -15.62 -4.17 -4.60
N VAL A 53 -14.75 -4.83 -5.38
CA VAL A 53 -13.72 -4.18 -6.21
C VAL A 53 -13.77 -4.75 -7.63
N PRO A 54 -14.78 -4.35 -8.45
CA PRO A 54 -14.95 -4.88 -9.81
C PRO A 54 -13.71 -4.68 -10.69
N GLN A 55 -12.99 -3.58 -10.49
CA GLN A 55 -11.81 -3.22 -11.26
C GLN A 55 -10.68 -4.27 -11.14
N MET A 56 -10.63 -5.04 -10.04
CA MET A 56 -9.61 -6.06 -9.79
C MET A 56 -10.09 -7.49 -10.06
N ALA A 57 -11.24 -7.68 -10.69
CA ALA A 57 -11.81 -9.00 -10.96
C ALA A 57 -10.93 -9.88 -11.86
N ASP A 58 -10.05 -9.26 -12.65
CA ASP A 58 -9.15 -9.90 -13.61
C ASP A 58 -7.70 -10.07 -13.10
N THR A 59 -7.46 -9.90 -11.79
CA THR A 59 -6.11 -10.00 -11.19
C THR A 59 -5.35 -11.26 -11.61
N THR A 60 -5.99 -12.43 -11.62
CA THR A 60 -5.36 -13.69 -12.05
C THR A 60 -4.98 -13.67 -13.53
N ALA A 61 -5.87 -13.18 -14.40
CA ALA A 61 -5.60 -13.07 -15.82
C ALA A 61 -4.48 -12.06 -16.13
N VAL A 62 -4.43 -10.96 -15.38
CA VAL A 62 -3.33 -10.01 -15.46
C VAL A 62 -2.02 -10.67 -15.07
N LEU A 63 -1.99 -11.37 -13.92
CA LEU A 63 -0.78 -12.01 -13.41
C LEU A 63 -0.20 -13.04 -14.38
N SER A 64 -1.05 -13.86 -15.02
CA SER A 64 -0.62 -14.91 -15.95
C SER A 64 0.09 -14.38 -17.21
N GLU A 65 -0.09 -13.12 -17.55
CA GLU A 65 0.48 -12.49 -18.74
C GLU A 65 1.68 -11.58 -18.43
N LEU A 66 2.04 -11.41 -17.13
CA LEU A 66 3.21 -10.60 -16.76
C LEU A 66 4.51 -11.39 -16.95
N ASP A 67 5.46 -10.81 -17.68
CA ASP A 67 6.82 -11.33 -17.75
C ASP A 67 7.63 -10.85 -16.52
N LEU A 68 7.91 -11.78 -15.63
CA LEU A 68 8.68 -11.54 -14.41
C LEU A 68 10.15 -11.95 -14.52
N SER A 69 10.58 -12.44 -15.68
CA SER A 69 11.93 -13.02 -15.86
C SER A 69 13.07 -12.01 -15.70
N GLN A 70 12.81 -10.73 -15.98
CA GLN A 70 13.82 -9.66 -15.96
C GLN A 70 13.71 -8.69 -14.78
N THR A 71 12.77 -8.95 -13.84
CA THR A 71 12.54 -8.08 -12.72
C THR A 71 12.97 -8.69 -11.38
N ARG A 72 13.35 -7.83 -10.44
CA ARG A 72 13.51 -8.17 -9.01
C ARG A 72 12.39 -7.59 -8.14
N THR A 73 11.46 -6.87 -8.76
CA THR A 73 10.30 -6.31 -8.07
C THR A 73 9.41 -7.43 -7.55
N ARG A 74 9.11 -7.40 -6.28
CA ARG A 74 8.24 -8.37 -5.63
C ARG A 74 6.78 -7.98 -5.82
N LEU A 75 5.90 -8.95 -6.03
CA LEU A 75 4.47 -8.70 -6.18
C LEU A 75 3.76 -8.75 -4.83
N LEU A 76 2.88 -7.78 -4.60
CA LEU A 76 1.95 -7.72 -3.49
C LEU A 76 0.52 -7.76 -4.04
N ALA A 77 -0.33 -8.59 -3.42
CA ALA A 77 -1.77 -8.59 -3.71
C ALA A 77 -2.57 -8.38 -2.43
N ILE A 78 -3.61 -7.56 -2.51
CA ILE A 78 -4.50 -7.32 -1.37
C ILE A 78 -5.47 -8.49 -1.17
N VAL A 79 -5.61 -8.91 0.09
CA VAL A 79 -6.58 -9.89 0.55
C VAL A 79 -7.33 -9.34 1.75
N ALA A 80 -8.65 -9.51 1.82
CA ALA A 80 -9.48 -9.01 2.92
C ALA A 80 -10.13 -10.13 3.76
N ASN A 81 -9.88 -11.39 3.38
CA ASN A 81 -10.41 -12.58 4.06
C ASN A 81 -9.61 -13.82 3.69
N VAL A 82 -9.88 -14.92 4.40
CA VAL A 82 -9.21 -16.21 4.22
C VAL A 82 -9.36 -16.75 2.79
N ARG A 83 -10.57 -16.68 2.21
CA ARG A 83 -10.83 -17.13 0.84
C ARG A 83 -9.97 -16.39 -0.19
N GLY A 84 -9.81 -15.08 -0.04
CA GLY A 84 -8.92 -14.28 -0.90
C GLY A 84 -7.46 -14.71 -0.74
N ALA A 85 -7.03 -14.97 0.50
CA ALA A 85 -5.70 -15.48 0.78
C ALA A 85 -5.47 -16.87 0.16
N GLU A 86 -6.43 -17.80 0.28
CA GLU A 86 -6.38 -19.13 -0.34
C GLU A 86 -6.23 -19.08 -1.88
N LEU A 87 -6.82 -18.07 -2.51
CA LEU A 87 -6.64 -17.84 -3.94
C LEU A 87 -5.24 -17.27 -4.24
N ALA A 88 -4.84 -16.25 -3.50
CA ALA A 88 -3.56 -15.58 -3.72
C ALA A 88 -2.34 -16.49 -3.49
N VAL A 89 -2.37 -17.37 -2.48
CA VAL A 89 -1.24 -18.26 -2.18
C VAL A 89 -0.99 -19.32 -3.23
N LYS A 90 -1.94 -19.59 -4.12
CA LYS A 90 -1.77 -20.51 -5.26
C LYS A 90 -0.82 -19.98 -6.32
N HIS A 91 -0.51 -18.69 -6.30
CA HIS A 91 0.37 -18.02 -7.25
C HIS A 91 1.77 -17.86 -6.63
N PRO A 92 2.77 -18.63 -7.10
CA PRO A 92 4.13 -18.56 -6.55
C PRO A 92 4.80 -17.20 -6.77
N GLU A 93 4.38 -16.46 -7.78
CA GLU A 93 4.87 -15.13 -8.15
C GLU A 93 4.56 -14.05 -7.09
N ILE A 94 3.50 -14.23 -6.32
CA ILE A 94 3.11 -13.30 -5.26
C ILE A 94 4.01 -13.52 -4.05
N SER A 95 4.71 -12.47 -3.63
CA SER A 95 5.60 -12.49 -2.46
C SER A 95 4.91 -12.01 -1.19
N TYR A 96 3.98 -11.06 -1.32
CA TYR A 96 3.33 -10.42 -0.20
C TYR A 96 1.81 -10.49 -0.30
N LEU A 97 1.16 -10.75 0.83
CA LEU A 97 -0.27 -10.56 1.02
C LEU A 97 -0.49 -9.27 1.78
N GLY A 98 -1.13 -8.29 1.16
CA GLY A 98 -1.50 -7.03 1.81
C GLY A 98 -2.84 -7.19 2.53
N TYR A 99 -2.89 -6.93 3.82
CA TYR A 99 -4.09 -7.05 4.65
C TYR A 99 -4.50 -5.69 5.20
N PRO A 100 -5.69 -5.17 4.85
CA PRO A 100 -6.21 -3.93 5.41
C PRO A 100 -6.79 -4.20 6.80
N PHE A 101 -6.18 -3.58 7.80
CA PHE A 101 -6.63 -3.56 9.19
C PHE A 101 -6.88 -2.11 9.60
N SER A 102 -7.93 -1.81 10.33
CA SER A 102 -8.19 -0.46 10.81
C SER A 102 -8.25 -0.39 12.33
N ILE A 103 -7.76 0.72 12.88
CA ILE A 103 -7.93 1.07 14.28
C ILE A 103 -9.26 1.81 14.57
N SER A 104 -10.02 2.15 13.52
CA SER A 104 -11.37 2.70 13.60
C SER A 104 -12.37 1.58 13.38
N GLU A 105 -13.21 1.30 14.36
CA GLU A 105 -14.25 0.25 14.27
C GLU A 105 -15.24 0.56 13.14
N ASN A 106 -15.64 1.82 13.03
CA ASN A 106 -16.54 2.27 11.97
C ASN A 106 -15.94 2.03 10.57
N PHE A 107 -14.67 2.36 10.38
CA PHE A 107 -14.02 2.11 9.09
C PHE A 107 -13.79 0.63 8.84
N GLN A 108 -13.40 -0.14 9.85
CA GLN A 108 -13.20 -1.59 9.73
C GLN A 108 -14.48 -2.27 9.26
N MET A 109 -15.61 -1.93 9.87
CA MET A 109 -16.93 -2.45 9.49
C MET A 109 -17.32 -2.04 8.06
N ARG A 110 -17.08 -0.80 7.66
CA ARG A 110 -17.37 -0.31 6.30
C ARG A 110 -16.50 -0.98 5.24
N ASN A 111 -15.22 -1.16 5.54
CA ASN A 111 -14.23 -1.64 4.57
C ASN A 111 -14.28 -3.16 4.37
N THR A 112 -14.48 -3.92 5.46
CA THR A 112 -14.37 -5.38 5.40
C THR A 112 -15.62 -6.12 5.89
N HIS A 113 -16.63 -5.40 6.37
CA HIS A 113 -17.83 -5.93 7.02
C HIS A 113 -17.51 -6.83 8.23
N LYS A 114 -16.47 -6.46 8.99
CA LYS A 114 -16.01 -7.14 10.19
C LYS A 114 -15.68 -6.14 11.28
N THR A 115 -15.84 -6.55 12.53
CA THR A 115 -15.28 -5.86 13.69
C THR A 115 -13.76 -5.96 13.69
N ILE A 116 -13.10 -5.12 14.48
CA ILE A 116 -11.64 -5.20 14.67
C ILE A 116 -11.28 -6.59 15.25
N ALA A 117 -12.04 -7.08 16.23
CA ALA A 117 -11.81 -8.39 16.85
C ALA A 117 -11.89 -9.55 15.82
N GLU A 118 -12.93 -9.56 14.99
CA GLU A 118 -13.06 -10.54 13.90
C GLU A 118 -11.92 -10.44 12.89
N SER A 119 -11.47 -9.21 12.61
CA SER A 119 -10.35 -8.97 11.68
C SER A 119 -9.03 -9.48 12.20
N LEU A 120 -8.79 -9.43 13.51
CA LEU A 120 -7.62 -10.06 14.15
C LEU A 120 -7.63 -11.58 14.03
N THR A 121 -8.81 -12.20 14.16
CA THR A 121 -8.97 -13.66 13.96
C THR A 121 -8.68 -14.06 12.52
N VAL A 122 -9.22 -13.31 11.56
CA VAL A 122 -8.93 -13.52 10.13
C VAL A 122 -7.46 -13.33 9.79
N LEU A 123 -6.79 -12.36 10.44
CA LEU A 123 -5.35 -12.14 10.27
C LEU A 123 -4.53 -13.37 10.70
N ASP A 124 -4.87 -14.02 11.83
CA ASP A 124 -4.18 -15.23 12.27
C ASP A 124 -4.24 -16.34 11.21
N GLU A 125 -5.43 -16.57 10.63
CA GLU A 125 -5.62 -17.56 9.57
C GLU A 125 -4.84 -17.21 8.30
N ILE A 126 -4.82 -15.91 7.92
CA ILE A 126 -4.05 -15.42 6.74
C ILE A 126 -2.54 -15.59 6.98
N GLN A 127 -2.04 -15.30 8.18
CA GLN A 127 -0.63 -15.48 8.51
C GLN A 127 -0.21 -16.95 8.44
N GLU A 128 -1.04 -17.86 8.95
CA GLU A 128 -0.79 -19.29 8.87
C GLU A 128 -0.74 -19.79 7.41
N LEU A 129 -1.69 -19.34 6.58
CA LEU A 129 -1.66 -19.63 5.13
C LEU A 129 -0.41 -19.06 4.45
N ALA A 130 -0.07 -17.82 4.73
CA ALA A 130 1.10 -17.17 4.17
C ALA A 130 2.39 -17.91 4.54
N TYR A 131 2.54 -18.27 5.81
CA TYR A 131 3.68 -19.04 6.31
C TYR A 131 3.84 -20.38 5.58
N ARG A 132 2.76 -21.17 5.46
CA ARG A 132 2.77 -22.46 4.75
C ARG A 132 3.17 -22.35 3.28
N HIS A 133 2.88 -21.22 2.66
CA HIS A 133 3.17 -20.94 1.24
C HIS A 133 4.37 -20.02 1.03
N HIS A 134 5.22 -19.82 2.06
CA HIS A 134 6.43 -18.98 2.01
C HIS A 134 6.17 -17.54 1.53
N LYS A 135 5.06 -16.96 1.97
CA LYS A 135 4.69 -15.57 1.70
C LYS A 135 4.74 -14.74 2.97
N MET A 136 4.89 -13.44 2.82
CA MET A 136 4.87 -12.50 3.95
C MET A 136 3.57 -11.72 3.96
N VAL A 137 3.09 -11.36 5.15
CA VAL A 137 1.92 -10.49 5.30
C VAL A 137 2.38 -9.07 5.58
N VAL A 138 1.82 -8.11 4.83
CA VAL A 138 1.94 -6.67 5.08
C VAL A 138 0.61 -6.20 5.64
N VAL A 139 0.58 -5.74 6.88
CA VAL A 139 -0.64 -5.19 7.48
C VAL A 139 -0.64 -3.68 7.34
N TYR A 140 -1.68 -3.15 6.69
CA TYR A 140 -1.93 -1.71 6.55
C TYR A 140 -2.79 -1.24 7.72
N ILE A 141 -2.24 -0.41 8.60
CA ILE A 141 -2.98 0.17 9.74
C ILE A 141 -3.74 1.40 9.24
N SER A 142 -4.94 1.16 8.70
CA SER A 142 -5.82 2.23 8.22
C SER A 142 -6.32 3.10 9.35
N MET A 143 -6.59 4.38 9.05
CA MET A 143 -6.95 5.43 10.02
C MET A 143 -5.85 5.66 11.07
N GLY A 144 -4.60 5.30 10.75
CA GLY A 144 -3.45 5.44 11.64
C GLY A 144 -3.10 6.87 12.03
N PHE A 145 -3.66 7.87 11.36
CA PHE A 145 -3.44 9.31 11.62
C PHE A 145 -4.72 10.09 11.87
N GLY A 146 -5.80 9.41 12.19
CA GLY A 146 -7.11 10.00 12.43
C GLY A 146 -8.20 9.40 11.58
N ASN A 147 -9.45 9.68 11.92
CA ASN A 147 -10.62 9.19 11.22
C ASN A 147 -11.72 10.26 11.15
N PRO A 148 -12.64 10.19 10.16
CA PRO A 148 -13.73 11.13 10.00
C PRO A 148 -15.01 10.73 10.75
N TYR A 149 -14.99 9.62 11.50
CA TYR A 149 -16.18 9.00 12.08
C TYR A 149 -16.40 9.38 13.56
N GLY A 150 -15.46 10.10 14.18
CA GLY A 150 -15.49 10.41 15.59
C GLY A 150 -15.05 9.25 16.50
N ASP A 151 -14.47 8.21 15.93
CA ASP A 151 -13.84 7.14 16.72
C ASP A 151 -12.64 7.73 17.48
N PRO A 152 -12.36 7.26 18.70
CA PRO A 152 -11.19 7.70 19.45
C PRO A 152 -9.90 7.50 18.65
N TRP A 153 -9.06 8.52 18.66
CA TRP A 153 -7.74 8.47 18.02
C TRP A 153 -6.73 9.29 18.81
N ASN A 154 -5.58 8.70 19.08
CA ASN A 154 -4.36 9.33 19.54
C ASN A 154 -3.17 8.40 19.25
N ALA A 155 -1.94 8.83 19.54
CA ALA A 155 -0.75 8.04 19.29
C ALA A 155 -0.71 6.75 20.14
N GLU A 156 -1.18 6.80 21.38
CA GLU A 156 -1.23 5.67 22.29
C GLU A 156 -2.12 4.55 21.73
N ILE A 157 -3.29 4.88 21.16
CA ILE A 157 -4.18 3.90 20.52
C ILE A 157 -3.48 3.22 19.34
N VAL A 158 -2.75 3.97 18.52
CA VAL A 158 -1.98 3.40 17.41
C VAL A 158 -0.89 2.46 17.93
N ALA A 159 -0.19 2.85 19.00
CA ALA A 159 0.85 2.04 19.63
C ALA A 159 0.27 0.76 20.25
N GLU A 160 -0.88 0.82 20.91
CA GLU A 160 -1.58 -0.35 21.47
C GLU A 160 -1.96 -1.37 20.36
N TRP A 161 -2.55 -0.91 19.26
CA TRP A 161 -2.87 -1.78 18.15
C TRP A 161 -1.62 -2.33 17.46
N THR A 162 -0.57 -1.51 17.35
CA THR A 162 0.73 -1.97 16.85
C THR A 162 1.28 -3.08 17.73
N ALA A 163 1.25 -2.93 19.06
CA ALA A 163 1.69 -3.94 20.01
C ALA A 163 0.93 -5.26 19.83
N GLN A 164 -0.39 -5.21 19.68
CA GLN A 164 -1.21 -6.40 19.46
C GLN A 164 -0.86 -7.11 18.15
N LEU A 165 -0.67 -6.36 17.05
CA LEU A 165 -0.28 -6.92 15.74
C LEU A 165 1.11 -7.56 15.80
N VAL A 166 2.07 -6.90 16.46
CA VAL A 166 3.44 -7.44 16.67
C VAL A 166 3.41 -8.70 17.53
N HIS A 167 2.59 -8.71 18.60
CA HIS A 167 2.42 -9.90 19.44
C HIS A 167 1.84 -11.09 18.66
N LYS A 168 1.02 -10.83 17.65
CA LYS A 168 0.51 -11.84 16.69
C LYS A 168 1.54 -12.25 15.63
N GLY A 169 2.77 -11.74 15.68
CA GLY A 169 3.85 -12.13 14.76
C GLY A 169 3.90 -11.34 13.46
N VAL A 170 3.18 -10.23 13.35
CA VAL A 170 3.28 -9.35 12.16
C VAL A 170 4.66 -8.69 12.14
N THR A 171 5.35 -8.80 11.01
CA THR A 171 6.71 -8.28 10.82
C THR A 171 6.80 -7.11 9.85
N ILE A 172 5.73 -6.78 9.13
CA ILE A 172 5.65 -5.63 8.23
C ILE A 172 4.34 -4.89 8.49
N LEU A 173 4.46 -3.65 8.98
CA LEU A 173 3.34 -2.77 9.29
C LEU A 173 3.44 -1.49 8.46
N SER A 174 2.39 -1.12 7.73
CA SER A 174 2.33 0.13 6.98
C SER A 174 1.34 1.08 7.67
N LEU A 175 1.86 2.18 8.27
CA LEU A 175 1.02 3.21 8.88
C LEU A 175 0.32 4.00 7.78
N SER A 176 -1.02 3.97 7.77
CA SER A 176 -1.80 4.48 6.64
C SER A 176 -2.58 5.73 7.02
N ASP A 177 -2.29 6.82 6.31
CA ASP A 177 -3.01 8.11 6.37
C ASP A 177 -4.19 8.09 5.40
N THR A 178 -5.18 7.26 5.71
CA THR A 178 -6.29 6.89 4.82
C THR A 178 -7.10 8.09 4.28
N ILE A 179 -7.11 9.21 5.01
CA ILE A 179 -7.89 10.42 4.64
C ILE A 179 -7.01 11.66 4.44
N GLY A 180 -5.70 11.52 4.47
CA GLY A 180 -4.76 12.64 4.28
C GLY A 180 -4.65 13.59 5.48
N SER A 181 -5.11 13.18 6.67
CA SER A 181 -5.12 14.00 7.90
C SER A 181 -3.79 14.06 8.63
N ALA A 182 -2.82 13.22 8.26
CA ALA A 182 -1.52 13.21 8.90
C ALA A 182 -0.81 14.56 8.76
N THR A 183 -0.23 15.02 9.85
CA THR A 183 0.65 16.19 9.89
C THR A 183 2.11 15.72 9.98
N PRO A 184 3.10 16.54 9.56
CA PRO A 184 4.51 16.21 9.77
C PRO A 184 4.83 15.83 11.23
N LYS A 185 4.20 16.51 12.18
CA LYS A 185 4.38 16.22 13.61
C LYS A 185 3.83 14.84 13.98
N SER A 186 2.60 14.51 13.62
CA SER A 186 2.01 13.20 13.95
C SER A 186 2.76 12.05 13.27
N ILE A 187 3.26 12.26 12.05
CA ILE A 187 4.11 11.30 11.35
C ILE A 187 5.42 11.08 12.13
N SER A 188 6.12 12.16 12.43
CA SER A 188 7.39 12.08 13.17
C SER A 188 7.24 11.43 14.54
N ASP A 189 6.20 11.80 15.29
CA ASP A 189 5.92 11.27 16.63
C ASP A 189 5.72 9.75 16.57
N LEU A 190 4.82 9.25 15.71
CA LEU A 190 4.52 7.82 15.60
C LEU A 190 5.73 6.99 15.15
N PHE A 191 6.45 7.42 14.11
CA PHE A 191 7.62 6.66 13.65
C PHE A 191 8.76 6.69 14.67
N SER A 192 9.02 7.83 15.33
CA SER A 192 10.06 7.95 16.35
C SER A 192 9.76 7.12 17.61
N GLU A 193 8.49 6.90 17.92
CA GLU A 193 8.06 6.06 19.04
C GLU A 193 8.13 4.57 18.68
N LEU A 194 7.55 4.17 17.54
CA LEU A 194 7.33 2.76 17.20
C LEU A 194 8.60 2.04 16.72
N LEU A 195 9.45 2.73 15.95
CA LEU A 195 10.64 2.10 15.37
C LEU A 195 11.63 1.57 16.42
N PRO A 196 11.99 2.31 17.49
CA PRO A 196 12.89 1.79 18.50
C PRO A 196 12.26 0.72 19.40
N LEU A 197 10.92 0.72 19.58
CA LEU A 197 10.21 -0.28 20.37
C LEU A 197 10.16 -1.65 19.66
N TYR A 198 10.12 -1.65 18.32
CA TYR A 198 9.97 -2.88 17.54
C TYR A 198 11.02 -2.97 16.41
N PRO A 199 12.32 -3.10 16.75
CA PRO A 199 13.41 -3.11 15.76
C PRO A 199 13.35 -4.32 14.79
N GLN A 200 12.57 -5.36 15.12
CA GLN A 200 12.34 -6.53 14.28
C GLN A 200 11.21 -6.33 13.26
N VAL A 201 10.45 -5.22 13.35
CA VAL A 201 9.33 -4.90 12.47
C VAL A 201 9.76 -3.89 11.41
N GLU A 202 9.42 -4.16 10.16
CA GLU A 202 9.56 -3.20 9.09
C GLU A 202 8.34 -2.28 9.06
N PHE A 203 8.53 -1.01 9.42
CA PHE A 203 7.49 0.00 9.32
C PHE A 203 7.54 0.71 7.97
N GLY A 204 6.37 0.88 7.35
CA GLY A 204 6.15 1.62 6.12
C GLY A 204 5.24 2.82 6.32
N ALA A 205 5.36 3.80 5.43
CA ALA A 205 4.52 4.97 5.33
C ALA A 205 3.64 4.88 4.09
N HIS A 206 2.34 4.66 4.29
CA HIS A 206 1.31 4.72 3.24
C HIS A 206 0.49 6.00 3.44
N LEU A 207 1.02 7.10 2.91
CA LEU A 207 0.49 8.44 3.16
C LEU A 207 -0.36 8.91 1.99
N HIS A 208 -1.46 9.57 2.32
CA HIS A 208 -2.23 10.37 1.38
C HIS A 208 -1.89 11.85 1.53
N THR A 209 -1.97 12.62 0.45
CA THR A 209 -1.52 14.01 0.51
C THR A 209 -2.27 14.91 -0.49
N PRO A 210 -2.65 16.12 -0.08
CA PRO A 210 -2.96 17.16 -1.05
C PRO A 210 -1.68 17.59 -1.79
N PRO A 211 -1.79 18.16 -3.00
CA PRO A 211 -0.65 18.43 -3.87
C PRO A 211 0.50 19.26 -3.29
N ASN A 212 0.23 20.05 -2.26
CA ASN A 212 1.19 20.99 -1.65
C ASN A 212 1.82 20.49 -0.33
N ALA A 213 1.41 19.31 0.20
CA ALA A 213 1.87 18.83 1.51
C ALA A 213 2.79 17.60 1.45
N TRP A 214 3.08 17.09 0.26
CA TRP A 214 3.84 15.85 0.05
C TRP A 214 5.26 15.90 0.64
N HIS A 215 5.96 17.04 0.48
CA HIS A 215 7.37 17.17 0.88
C HIS A 215 7.55 16.96 2.38
N ASP A 216 6.81 17.71 3.17
CA ASP A 216 6.96 17.71 4.63
C ASP A 216 6.52 16.39 5.26
N LYS A 217 5.55 15.68 4.64
CA LYS A 217 5.15 14.34 5.08
C LYS A 217 6.24 13.30 4.82
N ILE A 218 6.87 13.32 3.65
CA ILE A 218 8.00 12.41 3.33
C ILE A 218 9.18 12.71 4.24
N ASP A 219 9.52 13.99 4.38
CA ASP A 219 10.64 14.46 5.21
C ASP A 219 10.47 14.02 6.67
N ALA A 220 9.29 14.23 7.24
CA ALA A 220 8.97 13.80 8.61
C ALA A 220 9.12 12.29 8.80
N ALA A 221 8.58 11.47 7.88
CA ALA A 221 8.68 10.03 7.96
C ALA A 221 10.13 9.54 7.81
N TYR A 222 10.88 10.09 6.83
CA TYR A 222 12.25 9.69 6.58
C TYR A 222 13.18 10.05 7.74
N ASN A 223 13.10 11.28 8.25
CA ASN A 223 13.91 11.76 9.37
C ASN A 223 13.60 11.04 10.67
N ALA A 224 12.33 10.60 10.86
CA ALA A 224 11.94 9.75 11.99
C ALA A 224 12.39 8.27 11.84
N GLY A 225 13.05 7.90 10.74
CA GLY A 225 13.63 6.56 10.57
C GLY A 225 12.88 5.63 9.62
N CYS A 226 11.75 6.03 9.05
CA CYS A 226 11.04 5.22 8.04
C CYS A 226 11.91 4.99 6.79
N ARG A 227 11.91 3.74 6.29
CA ARG A 227 12.68 3.35 5.09
C ARG A 227 11.85 2.60 4.06
N ARG A 228 10.54 2.56 4.23
CA ARG A 228 9.56 1.96 3.31
C ARG A 228 8.47 2.98 3.01
N PHE A 229 8.28 3.32 1.73
CA PHE A 229 7.35 4.35 1.29
C PHE A 229 6.47 3.81 0.17
N ASP A 230 5.17 3.90 0.38
CA ASP A 230 4.17 3.56 -0.60
C ASP A 230 3.76 4.83 -1.38
N GLY A 231 3.58 4.69 -2.68
CA GLY A 231 3.12 5.77 -3.54
C GLY A 231 2.38 5.23 -4.75
N ALA A 232 1.71 6.13 -5.45
CA ALA A 232 1.14 5.85 -6.75
C ALA A 232 1.55 6.96 -7.74
N ILE A 233 1.93 6.59 -8.94
CA ILE A 233 2.29 7.58 -9.97
C ILE A 233 1.16 8.59 -10.14
N GLN A 234 1.50 9.89 -10.13
CA GLN A 234 0.61 11.05 -10.20
C GLN A 234 -0.37 11.17 -9.00
N GLY A 235 -0.18 10.39 -7.95
CA GLY A 235 -1.02 10.44 -6.76
C GLY A 235 -2.45 9.95 -6.97
N PHE A 236 -2.73 9.21 -8.05
CA PHE A 236 -4.04 8.63 -8.29
C PHE A 236 -4.44 7.66 -7.20
N GLY A 237 -5.77 7.48 -7.03
CA GLY A 237 -6.35 6.60 -6.01
C GLY A 237 -6.79 7.36 -4.77
N GLY A 238 -6.89 6.64 -3.69
CA GLY A 238 -7.51 7.04 -2.44
C GLY A 238 -8.58 6.02 -2.06
N CYS A 239 -8.91 5.93 -0.78
CA CYS A 239 -9.86 4.92 -0.32
C CYS A 239 -11.31 5.34 -0.62
N PRO A 240 -12.03 4.68 -1.55
CA PRO A 240 -13.41 5.05 -1.89
C PRO A 240 -14.39 4.85 -0.73
N MET A 241 -13.98 4.13 0.34
CA MET A 241 -14.77 3.90 1.53
C MET A 241 -14.54 4.94 2.64
N ALA A 242 -13.57 5.86 2.46
CA ALA A 242 -13.16 6.78 3.51
C ALA A 242 -14.04 8.03 3.62
N LYS A 243 -14.32 8.76 2.50
CA LYS A 243 -15.19 9.95 2.43
C LYS A 243 -15.49 10.37 0.99
N ASP A 244 -16.41 11.34 0.84
CA ASP A 244 -16.87 11.87 -0.46
C ASP A 244 -15.78 12.65 -1.23
N GLU A 245 -14.83 13.29 -0.55
CA GLU A 245 -13.66 13.90 -1.18
C GLU A 245 -12.42 13.05 -0.91
N LEU A 246 -11.94 12.39 -1.96
CA LEU A 246 -10.76 11.54 -1.89
C LEU A 246 -9.48 12.40 -1.85
N THR A 247 -8.67 12.19 -0.81
CA THR A 247 -7.28 12.64 -0.84
C THR A 247 -6.46 11.56 -1.56
N GLY A 248 -5.76 11.93 -2.63
CA GLY A 248 -4.97 11.01 -3.43
C GLY A 248 -3.78 10.40 -2.69
N ASN A 249 -3.23 9.34 -3.24
CA ASN A 249 -2.00 8.74 -2.76
C ASN A 249 -0.83 9.72 -2.79
N MET A 250 0.23 9.43 -2.04
CA MET A 250 1.52 10.09 -2.18
C MET A 250 2.05 9.87 -3.60
N PRO A 251 2.30 10.94 -4.39
CA PRO A 251 2.77 10.76 -5.77
C PRO A 251 4.18 10.18 -5.80
N THR A 252 4.37 9.07 -6.51
CA THR A 252 5.65 8.36 -6.57
C THR A 252 6.78 9.22 -7.12
N GLU A 253 6.50 10.06 -8.14
CA GLU A 253 7.49 11.01 -8.68
C GLU A 253 7.96 12.02 -7.64
N LYS A 254 7.13 12.37 -6.66
CA LYS A 254 7.49 13.26 -5.55
C LYS A 254 8.37 12.55 -4.53
N ILE A 255 8.06 11.29 -4.21
CA ILE A 255 8.92 10.44 -3.36
C ILE A 255 10.31 10.32 -4.00
N LEU A 256 10.38 10.01 -5.29
CA LEU A 256 11.64 9.87 -6.01
C LEU A 256 12.41 11.20 -6.11
N SER A 257 11.71 12.31 -6.35
CA SER A 257 12.29 13.66 -6.38
C SER A 257 12.94 14.02 -5.04
N TYR A 258 12.22 13.75 -3.92
CA TYR A 258 12.74 13.97 -2.57
C TYR A 258 14.04 13.18 -2.35
N PHE A 259 14.04 11.87 -2.60
CA PHE A 259 15.22 11.04 -2.37
C PHE A 259 16.38 11.40 -3.30
N THR A 260 16.10 11.77 -4.54
CA THR A 260 17.16 12.21 -5.48
C THR A 260 17.81 13.52 -5.03
N SER A 261 17.02 14.51 -4.59
CA SER A 261 17.56 15.79 -4.10
C SER A 261 18.42 15.61 -2.85
N HIS A 262 18.12 14.63 -2.02
CA HIS A 262 18.90 14.26 -0.83
C HIS A 262 20.01 13.24 -1.10
N LYS A 263 20.27 12.88 -2.38
CA LYS A 263 21.30 11.88 -2.79
C LYS A 263 21.09 10.49 -2.16
N ILE A 264 19.82 10.13 -1.90
CA ILE A 264 19.43 8.85 -1.32
C ILE A 264 19.09 7.89 -2.46
N ASN A 265 19.71 6.70 -2.44
CA ASN A 265 19.45 5.68 -3.44
C ASN A 265 18.11 5.00 -3.19
N SER A 266 17.14 5.22 -4.07
CA SER A 266 15.82 4.57 -4.06
C SER A 266 15.80 3.21 -4.80
N GLY A 267 16.82 2.92 -5.60
CA GLY A 267 16.86 1.74 -6.48
C GLY A 267 16.04 1.88 -7.76
N VAL A 268 15.21 2.91 -7.89
CA VAL A 268 14.35 3.12 -9.06
C VAL A 268 15.14 3.73 -10.21
N LYS A 269 14.94 3.20 -11.42
CA LYS A 269 15.61 3.62 -12.65
C LYS A 269 14.79 4.71 -13.35
N TRP A 270 15.38 5.90 -13.54
CA TRP A 270 14.66 7.07 -14.08
C TRP A 270 14.08 6.88 -15.48
N MET A 271 14.83 6.35 -16.45
CA MET A 271 14.31 6.18 -17.81
C MET A 271 13.10 5.21 -17.88
N PRO A 272 13.15 3.99 -17.26
CA PRO A 272 11.96 3.16 -17.17
C PRO A 272 10.81 3.82 -16.40
N PHE A 273 11.11 4.60 -15.36
CA PHE A 273 10.09 5.32 -14.60
C PHE A 273 9.38 6.40 -15.43
N GLU A 274 10.12 7.16 -16.26
CA GLU A 274 9.53 8.13 -17.19
C GLU A 274 8.57 7.44 -18.18
N ALA A 275 8.95 6.30 -18.72
CA ALA A 275 8.08 5.50 -19.58
C ALA A 275 6.81 5.03 -18.82
N ALA A 276 6.95 4.62 -17.56
CA ALA A 276 5.82 4.22 -16.72
C ALA A 276 4.91 5.42 -16.37
N PHE A 277 5.49 6.59 -16.11
CA PHE A 277 4.75 7.83 -15.86
C PHE A 277 3.89 8.23 -17.07
N ASN A 278 4.46 8.19 -18.28
CA ASN A 278 3.73 8.47 -19.50
C ASN A 278 2.61 7.45 -19.75
N LYS A 279 2.87 6.17 -19.44
CA LYS A 279 1.86 5.11 -19.56
C LYS A 279 0.74 5.27 -18.53
N ALA A 280 1.05 5.71 -17.31
CA ALA A 280 0.05 6.07 -16.29
C ALA A 280 -0.83 7.22 -16.79
N THR A 281 -0.21 8.29 -17.34
CA THR A 281 -0.95 9.44 -17.91
C THR A 281 -1.92 9.00 -19.00
N GLU A 282 -1.47 8.15 -19.93
CA GLU A 282 -2.33 7.60 -21.00
C GLU A 282 -3.51 6.82 -20.41
N LEU A 283 -3.25 5.95 -19.43
CA LEU A 283 -4.26 5.10 -18.83
C LEU A 283 -5.29 5.90 -18.03
N PHE A 284 -4.82 6.76 -17.13
CA PHE A 284 -5.72 7.49 -16.25
C PHE A 284 -6.52 8.58 -17.00
N SER A 285 -5.92 9.31 -17.95
CA SER A 285 -6.68 10.25 -18.77
C SER A 285 -7.78 9.60 -19.61
N ARG A 286 -7.62 8.33 -19.95
CA ARG A 286 -8.60 7.57 -20.73
C ARG A 286 -9.75 7.00 -19.90
N PHE A 287 -9.47 6.53 -18.69
CA PHE A 287 -10.43 5.77 -17.88
C PHE A 287 -10.89 6.50 -16.61
N HIS A 288 -10.24 7.58 -16.27
CA HIS A 288 -10.57 8.45 -15.13
C HIS A 288 -10.62 9.92 -15.60
N PRO A 289 -11.62 10.26 -16.44
CA PRO A 289 -11.77 11.62 -16.96
C PRO A 289 -12.22 12.62 -15.90
#